data_4943ab2a6ee5c27bea032c721143c736
#
_entry.id   4943ab2a6ee5c27bea032c721143c736
#
_cell.length_a   1.000
_cell.length_b   1.000
_cell.length_c   1.000
_cell.angle_alpha   90.00
_cell.angle_beta   90.00
_cell.angle_gamma   90.00
#
_symmetry.space_group_name_H-M   'P 1'
#
loop_
_entity.id
_entity.type
_entity.pdbx_description
1 polymer ?
#
loop_
_entity_poly.entity_id
_entity_poly.type
_entity_poly.pdbx_seq_one_letter_code
_entity_poly.pdbx_strand_id
1 'polypeptide(L)'
;MSDFSVYTAEQVADWMSQGTIETPPSNLYVALFDDTGTERSSDFASGGRVSTTTGTDWTITNTAFENADEVSFGEAASDVNNLQDIALFDASTDGNEIARYGLSGAPFDVSSGTTLAFPAGNITFDVVDRTE
;
A
#
# COMPACT_ATOMS: atom_id res chain seq x y z
N MET A 1 -1.56 16.79 -0.44
CA MET A 1 -2.08 15.83 -1.43
C MET A 1 -2.40 14.52 -0.74
N SER A 2 -3.53 13.94 -1.05
CA SER A 2 -3.96 12.67 -0.47
C SER A 2 -3.35 11.49 -1.22
N ASP A 3 -3.06 10.42 -0.50
CA ASP A 3 -2.62 9.16 -1.10
C ASP A 3 -3.80 8.33 -1.62
N PHE A 4 -5.02 8.80 -1.43
CA PHE A 4 -6.23 8.09 -1.85
C PHE A 4 -6.31 7.91 -3.36
N SER A 5 -6.75 6.72 -3.78
CA SER A 5 -7.15 6.45 -5.15
C SER A 5 -8.49 7.12 -5.47
N VAL A 6 -8.82 7.17 -6.77
CA VAL A 6 -10.15 7.62 -7.22
C VAL A 6 -11.24 6.72 -6.63
N TYR A 7 -11.02 5.42 -6.60
CA TYR A 7 -11.98 4.48 -6.01
C TYR A 7 -12.31 4.85 -4.55
N THR A 8 -11.28 5.06 -3.73
CA THR A 8 -11.47 5.41 -2.32
C THR A 8 -12.18 6.76 -2.16
N ALA A 9 -11.80 7.74 -2.98
CA ALA A 9 -12.45 9.05 -2.96
C ALA A 9 -13.94 8.94 -3.30
N GLU A 10 -14.29 8.09 -4.26
CA GLU A 10 -15.68 7.83 -4.63
C GLU A 10 -16.45 7.19 -3.49
N GLN A 11 -15.85 6.25 -2.75
CA GLN A 11 -16.49 5.65 -1.58
C GLN A 11 -16.82 6.69 -0.52
N VAL A 12 -15.91 7.64 -0.28
CA VAL A 12 -16.16 8.73 0.66
C VAL A 12 -17.29 9.64 0.15
N ALA A 13 -17.28 9.96 -1.14
CA ALA A 13 -18.32 10.79 -1.75
C ALA A 13 -19.70 10.13 -1.65
N ASP A 14 -19.78 8.83 -1.88
CA ASP A 14 -21.01 8.06 -1.77
C ASP A 14 -21.52 8.04 -0.33
N TRP A 15 -20.62 7.84 0.63
CA TRP A 15 -20.98 7.89 2.04
C TRP A 15 -21.59 9.26 2.42
N MET A 16 -20.95 10.34 1.98
CA MET A 16 -21.39 11.69 2.34
C MET A 16 -22.68 12.09 1.62
N SER A 17 -22.84 11.71 0.36
CA SER A 17 -23.95 12.20 -0.48
C SER A 17 -25.14 11.24 -0.52
N GLN A 18 -24.90 9.93 -0.45
CA GLN A 18 -25.95 8.93 -0.60
C GLN A 18 -26.23 8.16 0.70
N GLY A 19 -25.39 8.32 1.71
CA GLY A 19 -25.49 7.56 2.95
C GLY A 19 -25.10 6.10 2.79
N THR A 20 -24.39 5.78 1.70
CA THR A 20 -23.97 4.41 1.42
C THR A 20 -22.47 4.37 1.20
N ILE A 21 -21.85 3.31 1.69
CA ILE A 21 -20.44 3.02 1.44
C ILE A 21 -20.32 1.51 1.39
N GLU A 22 -19.44 1.00 0.54
CA GLU A 22 -19.21 -0.44 0.51
C GLU A 22 -18.61 -0.90 1.83
N THR A 23 -18.88 -2.15 2.19
CA THR A 23 -18.27 -2.74 3.39
C THR A 23 -16.75 -2.69 3.25
N PRO A 24 -16.03 -2.13 4.24
CA PRO A 24 -14.58 -2.11 4.19
C PRO A 24 -14.01 -3.52 4.06
N PRO A 25 -12.93 -3.71 3.29
CA PRO A 25 -12.35 -5.04 3.13
C PRO A 25 -11.79 -5.56 4.45
N SER A 26 -11.87 -6.86 4.68
CA SER A 26 -11.30 -7.50 5.87
C SER A 26 -9.78 -7.50 5.83
N ASN A 27 -9.21 -7.47 4.64
CA ASN A 27 -7.77 -7.48 4.42
C ASN A 27 -7.40 -6.39 3.44
N LEU A 28 -6.23 -5.79 3.71
CA LEU A 28 -5.59 -4.88 2.77
C LEU A 28 -4.29 -5.52 2.31
N TYR A 29 -4.01 -5.42 1.02
CA TYR A 29 -2.87 -6.10 0.40
C TYR A 29 -1.85 -5.06 -0.04
N VAL A 30 -0.63 -5.20 0.48
CA VAL A 30 0.46 -4.27 0.17
C VAL A 30 1.14 -4.72 -1.11
N ALA A 31 1.29 -3.81 -2.05
CA ALA A 31 1.89 -4.06 -3.36
C ALA A 31 3.04 -3.10 -3.62
N LEU A 32 3.96 -3.52 -4.50
CA LEU A 32 5.11 -2.74 -4.90
C LEU A 32 5.10 -2.54 -6.42
N PHE A 33 5.45 -1.34 -6.86
CA PHE A 33 5.48 -0.98 -8.27
C PHE A 33 6.81 -0.32 -8.63
N ASP A 34 7.28 -0.57 -9.84
CA ASP A 34 8.47 0.10 -10.35
C ASP A 34 8.12 1.45 -11.00
N ASP A 35 9.13 2.15 -11.53
CA ASP A 35 8.96 3.47 -12.12
C ASP A 35 8.22 3.46 -13.45
N THR A 36 7.96 2.29 -14.03
CA THR A 36 7.12 2.14 -15.23
C THR A 36 5.67 1.83 -14.90
N GLY A 37 5.34 1.68 -13.61
CA GLY A 37 4.01 1.33 -13.17
C GLY A 37 3.74 -0.18 -13.21
N THR A 38 4.77 -1.00 -13.35
CA THR A 38 4.64 -2.46 -13.34
C THR A 38 4.71 -2.97 -11.91
N GLU A 39 3.76 -3.81 -11.54
CA GLU A 39 3.76 -4.43 -10.21
C GLU A 39 4.88 -5.45 -10.09
N ARG A 40 5.66 -5.34 -9.01
CA ARG A 40 6.83 -6.18 -8.76
C ARG A 40 6.69 -7.04 -7.49
N SER A 41 5.50 -7.07 -6.89
CA SER A 41 5.28 -7.81 -5.64
C SER A 41 5.63 -9.30 -5.75
N SER A 42 5.36 -9.91 -6.90
CA SER A 42 5.62 -11.34 -7.13
C SER A 42 7.10 -11.68 -7.32
N ASP A 43 7.96 -10.68 -7.45
CA ASP A 43 9.40 -10.88 -7.61
C ASP A 43 10.12 -11.16 -6.28
N PHE A 44 9.38 -11.22 -5.20
CA PHE A 44 9.88 -11.48 -3.85
C PHE A 44 9.37 -12.82 -3.31
N ALA A 45 9.97 -13.28 -2.23
CA ALA A 45 9.63 -14.58 -1.63
C ALA A 45 8.17 -14.67 -1.17
N SER A 46 7.52 -13.54 -0.91
CA SER A 46 6.08 -13.50 -0.61
C SER A 46 5.22 -14.05 -1.75
N GLY A 47 5.76 -14.07 -2.97
CA GLY A 47 5.06 -14.57 -4.15
C GLY A 47 3.95 -13.66 -4.66
N GLY A 48 3.81 -12.47 -4.10
CA GLY A 48 2.79 -11.50 -4.45
C GLY A 48 2.60 -10.48 -3.35
N ARG A 49 1.47 -9.82 -3.35
CA ARG A 49 1.13 -8.82 -2.35
C ARG A 49 1.13 -9.40 -0.94
N VAL A 50 1.53 -8.60 0.03
CA VAL A 50 1.52 -9.02 1.44
C VAL A 50 0.18 -8.67 2.05
N SER A 51 -0.50 -9.68 2.61
CA SER A 51 -1.80 -9.50 3.24
C SER A 51 -1.65 -8.88 4.64
N THR A 52 -2.50 -7.92 4.94
CA THR A 52 -2.64 -7.34 6.29
C THR A 52 -4.10 -7.39 6.70
N THR A 53 -4.36 -7.41 8.00
CA THR A 53 -5.72 -7.46 8.55
C THR A 53 -6.18 -6.05 8.90
N THR A 54 -7.31 -5.66 8.35
CA THR A 54 -7.93 -4.36 8.61
C THR A 54 -8.32 -4.26 10.09
N GLY A 55 -7.98 -3.14 10.71
CA GLY A 55 -8.30 -2.90 12.11
C GLY A 55 -7.32 -3.48 13.11
N THR A 56 -6.41 -4.36 12.67
CA THR A 56 -5.42 -5.00 13.55
C THR A 56 -4.00 -4.59 13.17
N ASP A 57 -3.67 -4.64 11.88
CA ASP A 57 -2.31 -4.44 11.40
C ASP A 57 -1.99 -2.98 11.07
N TRP A 58 -2.94 -2.09 11.30
CA TRP A 58 -2.78 -0.67 11.01
C TRP A 58 -3.14 0.17 12.23
N THR A 59 -2.35 1.22 12.45
CA THR A 59 -2.59 2.19 13.52
C THR A 59 -2.88 3.55 12.90
N ILE A 60 -3.93 4.19 13.37
CA ILE A 60 -4.32 5.50 12.85
C ILE A 60 -3.93 6.61 13.84
N THR A 61 -3.41 7.72 13.30
CA THR A 61 -3.14 8.94 14.06
C THR A 61 -3.60 10.12 13.21
N ASN A 62 -4.64 10.78 13.67
CA ASN A 62 -5.29 11.88 12.93
C ASN A 62 -5.72 11.41 11.53
N THR A 63 -5.07 11.93 10.49
CA THR A 63 -5.40 11.62 9.09
C THR A 63 -4.47 10.60 8.45
N ALA A 64 -3.50 10.08 9.20
CA ALA A 64 -2.55 9.11 8.68
C ALA A 64 -2.74 7.76 9.34
N PHE A 65 -2.41 6.69 8.61
CA PHE A 65 -2.36 5.36 9.19
C PHE A 65 -1.07 4.66 8.75
N GLU A 66 -0.54 3.84 9.64
CA GLU A 66 0.75 3.19 9.45
C GLU A 66 0.67 1.73 9.86
N ASN A 67 1.60 0.92 9.35
CA ASN A 67 1.66 -0.49 9.71
C ASN A 67 2.03 -0.65 11.19
N ALA A 68 1.22 -1.43 11.92
CA ALA A 68 1.44 -1.69 13.35
C ALA A 68 2.60 -2.65 13.58
N ASP A 69 2.83 -3.56 12.62
CA ASP A 69 3.88 -4.57 12.67
C ASP A 69 4.69 -4.54 11.38
N GLU A 70 5.79 -5.29 11.35
CA GLU A 70 6.61 -5.40 10.15
C GLU A 70 5.81 -5.98 8.98
N VAL A 71 5.97 -5.39 7.80
CA VAL A 71 5.49 -5.94 6.53
C VAL A 71 6.70 -6.38 5.73
N SER A 72 6.85 -7.67 5.51
CA SER A 72 8.01 -8.23 4.80
C SER A 72 7.59 -8.89 3.51
N PHE A 73 8.27 -8.55 2.42
CA PHE A 73 8.13 -9.22 1.13
C PHE A 73 9.11 -10.38 1.01
N GLY A 74 10.07 -10.48 1.94
CA GLY A 74 11.10 -11.50 1.90
C GLY A 74 12.20 -11.18 0.90
N GLU A 75 12.96 -12.20 0.51
CA GLU A 75 14.09 -12.00 -0.39
C GLU A 75 13.63 -11.83 -1.84
N ALA A 76 14.32 -10.95 -2.55
CA ALA A 76 14.12 -10.79 -3.99
C ALA A 76 14.61 -12.06 -4.70
N ALA A 77 13.76 -12.64 -5.54
CA ALA A 77 14.10 -13.85 -6.29
C ALA A 77 15.08 -13.55 -7.44
N SER A 78 15.07 -12.31 -7.91
CA SER A 78 15.97 -11.77 -8.93
C SER A 78 16.14 -10.29 -8.66
N ASP A 79 17.01 -9.61 -9.42
CA ASP A 79 17.17 -8.17 -9.28
C ASP A 79 15.86 -7.47 -9.61
N VAL A 80 15.42 -6.59 -8.72
CA VAL A 80 14.24 -5.74 -8.91
C VAL A 80 14.73 -4.31 -9.03
N ASN A 81 14.66 -3.77 -10.24
CA ASN A 81 15.23 -2.45 -10.53
C ASN A 81 14.16 -1.37 -10.54
N ASN A 82 14.56 -0.17 -10.12
CA ASN A 82 13.73 1.04 -10.16
C ASN A 82 12.41 0.90 -9.40
N LEU A 83 12.46 0.29 -8.23
CA LEU A 83 11.30 0.18 -7.35
C LEU A 83 10.93 1.59 -6.89
N GLN A 84 9.66 1.97 -7.00
CA GLN A 84 9.26 3.34 -6.79
C GLN A 84 8.09 3.53 -5.83
N ASP A 85 6.99 2.78 -6.01
CA ASP A 85 5.76 3.02 -5.25
C ASP A 85 5.36 1.85 -4.40
N ILE A 86 4.69 2.17 -3.29
CA ILE A 86 3.98 1.21 -2.46
C ILE A 86 2.49 1.55 -2.52
N ALA A 87 1.65 0.53 -2.59
CA ALA A 87 0.21 0.70 -2.74
C ALA A 87 -0.56 -0.28 -1.87
N LEU A 88 -1.82 0.05 -1.60
CA LEU A 88 -2.77 -0.84 -0.93
C LEU A 88 -3.87 -1.20 -1.89
N PHE A 89 -4.25 -2.48 -1.88
CA PHE A 89 -5.35 -3.02 -2.67
C PHE A 89 -6.33 -3.77 -1.77
N ASP A 90 -7.55 -3.92 -2.25
CA ASP A 90 -8.58 -4.69 -1.53
C ASP A 90 -8.60 -6.18 -1.92
N ALA A 91 -7.69 -6.61 -2.77
CA ALA A 91 -7.59 -8.00 -3.22
C ALA A 91 -6.13 -8.41 -3.41
N SER A 92 -5.88 -9.71 -3.30
CA SER A 92 -4.53 -10.27 -3.46
C SER A 92 -4.03 -10.19 -4.90
N THR A 93 -4.94 -10.17 -5.86
CA THR A 93 -4.67 -9.95 -7.29
C THR A 93 -5.79 -9.10 -7.86
N ASP A 94 -5.48 -8.30 -8.87
CA ASP A 94 -6.45 -7.37 -9.46
C ASP A 94 -7.08 -6.48 -8.37
N GLY A 95 -8.39 -6.33 -8.34
CA GLY A 95 -9.10 -5.56 -7.32
C GLY A 95 -8.95 -4.06 -7.49
N ASN A 96 -9.33 -3.33 -6.44
CA ASN A 96 -9.30 -1.88 -6.43
C ASN A 96 -8.09 -1.37 -5.64
N GLU A 97 -7.38 -0.42 -6.23
CA GLU A 97 -6.33 0.29 -5.51
C GLU A 97 -6.98 1.26 -4.53
N ILE A 98 -6.57 1.18 -3.27
CA ILE A 98 -7.10 2.02 -2.20
C ILE A 98 -6.25 3.29 -2.05
N ALA A 99 -4.92 3.12 -2.02
CA ALA A 99 -3.98 4.21 -1.79
C ALA A 99 -2.62 3.88 -2.39
N ARG A 100 -1.81 4.89 -2.66
CA ARG A 100 -0.45 4.73 -3.21
C ARG A 100 0.39 5.94 -2.85
N TYR A 101 1.68 5.71 -2.58
CA TYR A 101 2.64 6.81 -2.47
C TYR A 101 4.03 6.36 -2.92
N GLY A 102 4.90 7.32 -3.22
CA GLY A 102 6.28 7.06 -3.61
C GLY A 102 7.16 6.75 -2.41
N LEU A 103 7.93 5.66 -2.51
CA LEU A 103 8.87 5.27 -1.48
C LEU A 103 9.98 6.29 -1.32
N SER A 104 10.45 6.47 -0.08
CA SER A 104 11.57 7.37 0.23
C SER A 104 12.83 6.86 -0.46
N GLY A 105 13.54 7.76 -1.14
CA GLY A 105 14.76 7.42 -1.88
C GLY A 105 14.51 6.75 -3.22
N ALA A 106 13.26 6.63 -3.64
CA ALA A 106 12.90 6.00 -4.92
C ALA A 106 13.32 6.87 -6.13
N PRO A 107 13.57 6.24 -7.28
CA PRO A 107 13.62 4.79 -7.48
C PRO A 107 14.91 4.17 -6.94
N PHE A 108 14.82 2.93 -6.49
CA PHE A 108 16.00 2.20 -6.01
C PHE A 108 15.95 0.73 -6.44
N ASP A 109 17.10 0.06 -6.38
CA ASP A 109 17.23 -1.31 -6.80
C ASP A 109 17.31 -2.24 -5.59
N VAL A 110 16.70 -3.43 -5.71
CA VAL A 110 16.81 -4.49 -4.73
C VAL A 110 17.48 -5.67 -5.41
N SER A 111 18.69 -6.02 -4.96
CA SER A 111 19.46 -7.12 -5.56
C SER A 111 18.88 -8.46 -5.17
N SER A 112 19.01 -9.44 -6.05
CA SER A 112 18.64 -10.84 -5.80
C SER A 112 19.19 -11.30 -4.46
N GLY A 113 18.35 -11.95 -3.65
CA GLY A 113 18.73 -12.44 -2.33
C GLY A 113 18.65 -11.42 -1.21
N THR A 114 18.34 -10.16 -1.52
CA THR A 114 18.16 -9.11 -0.50
C THR A 114 16.72 -9.14 0.01
N THR A 115 16.57 -9.10 1.32
CA THR A 115 15.24 -9.05 1.96
C THR A 115 14.72 -7.62 1.95
N LEU A 116 13.48 -7.46 1.47
CA LEU A 116 12.78 -6.17 1.55
C LEU A 116 11.70 -6.27 2.61
N ALA A 117 11.85 -5.47 3.65
CA ALA A 117 10.90 -5.44 4.77
C ALA A 117 10.71 -4.00 5.24
N PHE A 118 9.52 -3.73 5.72
CA PHE A 118 9.14 -2.41 6.24
C PHE A 118 8.81 -2.58 7.73
N PRO A 119 9.68 -2.14 8.63
CA PRO A 119 9.39 -2.18 10.07
C PRO A 119 8.11 -1.42 10.42
N ALA A 120 7.57 -1.70 11.59
CA ALA A 120 6.39 -1.00 12.10
C ALA A 120 6.57 0.52 11.97
N GLY A 121 5.55 1.20 11.44
CA GLY A 121 5.55 2.65 11.24
C GLY A 121 6.23 3.14 9.97
N ASN A 122 6.85 2.26 9.18
CA ASN A 122 7.56 2.69 7.97
C ASN A 122 6.69 2.76 6.72
N ILE A 123 5.49 2.20 6.76
CA ILE A 123 4.50 2.36 5.70
C ILE A 123 3.42 3.29 6.24
N THR A 124 3.36 4.51 5.72
CA THR A 124 2.40 5.52 6.19
C THR A 124 1.61 6.06 5.01
N PHE A 125 0.30 5.92 5.08
CA PHE A 125 -0.61 6.51 4.11
C PHE A 125 -1.33 7.68 4.77
N ASP A 126 -1.41 8.78 4.07
CA ASP A 126 -1.96 10.02 4.61
C ASP A 126 -3.22 10.44 3.85
N VAL A 127 -4.30 10.60 4.61
CA VAL A 127 -5.52 11.22 4.11
C VAL A 127 -5.43 12.69 4.50
N VAL A 128 -4.83 13.48 3.64
CA VAL A 128 -4.54 14.89 3.97
C VAL A 128 -5.84 15.64 4.20
N ASP A 129 -5.94 16.27 5.36
CA ASP A 129 -7.08 17.13 5.68
C ASP A 129 -6.98 18.46 4.94
N ARG A 130 -8.07 19.17 4.96
CA ARG A 130 -8.11 20.50 4.38
C ARG A 130 -7.39 21.47 5.31
N THR A 131 -6.39 22.17 4.76
CA THR A 131 -5.64 23.20 5.49
C THR A 131 -6.14 24.58 5.10
N GLU A 132 -6.35 25.41 6.08
CA GLU A 132 -6.81 26.78 5.88
C GLU A 132 -5.66 27.78 5.71
#